data_421d7230e4a926cf6ca6eaef09d4be9f
#
_entry.id   421d7230e4a926cf6ca6eaef09d4be9f
#
_cell.length_a   1.000
_cell.length_b   1.000
_cell.length_c   1.000
_cell.angle_alpha   90.00
_cell.angle_beta   90.00
_cell.angle_gamma   90.00
#
_symmetry.space_group_name_H-M   'P 1'
#
loop_
_entity.id
_entity.type
_entity.pdbx_description
1 polymer ?
#
loop_
_entity_poly.entity_id
_entity_poly.type
_entity_poly.pdbx_seq_one_letter_code
_entity_poly.pdbx_strand_id
1 'polypeptide(L)'
;VNYRIKKLTYCLYGVIFYSFLAVFWISDWYMYTTSFLSLLCYIGAFFLIYYSSFRASKPIDSILKGWLFFTIANLVVAIWEVFTGQHTAEGQFQATEYATSLDGTVGLRTYAAVTYGNYNSLSIVLILCLFMLILYWVYTNVIREKLLLLLLLLFIVAIEFINTSRGCLIALFLSFIPFFMGMNSNKRDKYILIFVLSILCVYLWYEYSDTILFLIERKTDARTGAAQDPRWILWAGGLKIAEDWLYIGSGPGSQIYEYEKADIWITYAHNLWIQALVEYGLVFTIALIYGVARLAIKCYLDSNRLLHLIGVILILCWPILTIVDEGYLKSFHWTFFASILAIYHLNQTNQFQISR
;
A
#
# COMPACT_ATOMS: atom_id res chain seq x y z
N VAL A 1 27.59 -5.90 7.58
CA VAL A 1 26.14 -5.83 7.41
C VAL A 1 25.49 -5.05 8.55
N ASN A 2 25.90 -5.26 9.80
CA ASN A 2 25.28 -4.63 10.99
C ASN A 2 25.33 -3.09 11.01
N TYR A 3 26.25 -2.45 10.28
CA TYR A 3 26.44 -0.99 10.37
C TYR A 3 25.41 -0.18 9.56
N ARG A 4 24.80 -0.76 8.52
CA ARG A 4 24.05 0.00 7.51
C ARG A 4 22.63 0.42 7.94
N ILE A 5 21.99 -0.37 8.78
CA ILE A 5 20.65 -0.01 9.30
C ILE A 5 20.71 0.45 10.76
N LYS A 6 21.92 0.64 11.33
CA LYS A 6 22.07 1.01 12.74
C LYS A 6 21.24 2.25 13.11
N LYS A 7 21.24 3.27 12.24
CA LYS A 7 20.44 4.49 12.46
C LYS A 7 18.95 4.21 12.41
N LEU A 8 18.48 3.42 11.44
CA LEU A 8 17.06 3.03 11.34
C LEU A 8 16.65 2.19 12.55
N THR A 9 17.50 1.25 12.98
CA THR A 9 17.26 0.44 14.18
C THR A 9 17.06 1.31 15.42
N TYR A 10 17.91 2.33 15.61
CA TYR A 10 17.72 3.28 16.70
C TYR A 10 16.45 4.11 16.57
N CYS A 11 16.07 4.52 15.36
CA CYS A 11 14.80 5.19 15.14
C CYS A 11 13.62 4.28 15.50
N LEU A 12 13.64 3.01 15.09
CA LEU A 12 12.59 2.04 15.43
C LEU A 12 12.53 1.74 16.94
N TYR A 13 13.67 1.65 17.61
CA TYR A 13 13.70 1.57 19.08
C TYR A 13 13.14 2.84 19.74
N GLY A 14 13.42 4.01 19.16
CA GLY A 14 12.82 5.27 19.59
C GLY A 14 11.30 5.27 19.47
N VAL A 15 10.76 4.71 18.38
CA VAL A 15 9.31 4.54 18.18
C VAL A 15 8.71 3.58 19.21
N ILE A 16 9.35 2.44 19.47
CA ILE A 16 8.90 1.48 20.48
C ILE A 16 8.93 2.14 21.87
N PHE A 17 10.02 2.83 22.20
CA PHE A 17 10.18 3.50 23.49
C PHE A 17 9.17 4.62 23.69
N TYR A 18 8.95 5.45 22.66
CA TYR A 18 7.90 6.47 22.66
C TYR A 18 6.51 5.82 22.86
N SER A 19 6.21 4.77 22.08
CA SER A 19 4.94 4.06 22.19
C SER A 19 4.74 3.47 23.57
N PHE A 20 5.80 2.98 24.23
CA PHE A 20 5.75 2.52 25.60
C PHE A 20 5.46 3.68 26.59
N LEU A 21 6.11 4.83 26.40
CA LEU A 21 5.86 6.01 27.24
C LEU A 21 4.44 6.56 27.07
N ALA A 22 3.82 6.38 25.90
CA ALA A 22 2.46 6.85 25.66
C ALA A 22 1.43 6.27 26.63
N VAL A 23 1.75 5.16 27.30
CA VAL A 23 0.95 4.56 28.38
C VAL A 23 0.54 5.57 29.47
N PHE A 24 1.33 6.62 29.69
CA PHE A 24 1.06 7.61 30.75
C PHE A 24 -0.01 8.64 30.40
N TRP A 25 -0.42 8.75 29.13
CA TRP A 25 -1.41 9.75 28.69
C TRP A 25 -2.49 9.23 27.74
N ILE A 26 -2.48 7.93 27.42
CA ILE A 26 -3.53 7.33 26.59
C ILE A 26 -4.87 7.31 27.31
N SER A 27 -5.93 7.44 26.55
CA SER A 27 -7.31 7.42 27.06
C SER A 27 -7.98 6.05 26.91
N ASP A 28 -7.63 5.27 25.87
CA ASP A 28 -8.19 3.94 25.59
C ASP A 28 -7.10 2.85 25.66
N TRP A 29 -7.14 2.07 26.73
CA TRP A 29 -6.17 0.99 26.97
C TRP A 29 -6.32 -0.18 26.00
N TYR A 30 -7.52 -0.50 25.54
CA TYR A 30 -7.74 -1.61 24.63
C TYR A 30 -7.17 -1.30 23.25
N MET A 31 -7.52 -0.15 22.68
CA MET A 31 -7.02 0.29 21.38
C MET A 31 -5.51 0.51 21.39
N TYR A 32 -4.98 1.08 22.46
CA TYR A 32 -3.54 1.21 22.65
C TYR A 32 -2.83 -0.14 22.66
N THR A 33 -3.28 -1.08 23.51
CA THR A 33 -2.61 -2.37 23.68
C THR A 33 -2.59 -3.16 22.38
N THR A 34 -3.72 -3.22 21.67
CA THR A 34 -3.81 -3.91 20.37
C THR A 34 -2.92 -3.27 19.32
N SER A 35 -2.88 -1.94 19.25
CA SER A 35 -2.06 -1.19 18.29
C SER A 35 -0.57 -1.29 18.62
N PHE A 36 -0.20 -1.22 19.90
CA PHE A 36 1.19 -1.38 20.33
C PHE A 36 1.73 -2.79 20.08
N LEU A 37 0.96 -3.83 20.39
CA LEU A 37 1.34 -5.22 20.09
C LEU A 37 1.45 -5.45 18.58
N SER A 38 0.52 -4.92 17.78
CA SER A 38 0.58 -4.97 16.33
C SER A 38 1.85 -4.31 15.80
N LEU A 39 2.18 -3.12 16.30
CA LEU A 39 3.41 -2.40 15.94
C LEU A 39 4.67 -3.23 16.26
N LEU A 40 4.74 -3.84 17.45
CA LEU A 40 5.86 -4.73 17.80
C LEU A 40 5.98 -5.92 16.85
N CYS A 41 4.85 -6.56 16.50
CA CYS A 41 4.83 -7.66 15.54
C CYS A 41 5.32 -7.20 14.16
N TYR A 42 4.90 -6.03 13.70
CA TYR A 42 5.30 -5.52 12.38
C TYR A 42 6.77 -5.10 12.32
N ILE A 43 7.28 -4.48 13.38
CA ILE A 43 8.72 -4.18 13.51
C ILE A 43 9.52 -5.49 13.58
N GLY A 44 9.03 -6.48 14.31
CA GLY A 44 9.63 -7.82 14.37
C GLY A 44 9.66 -8.49 12.98
N ALA A 45 8.55 -8.48 12.25
CA ALA A 45 8.45 -9.00 10.90
C ALA A 45 9.38 -8.23 9.92
N PHE A 46 9.45 -6.90 10.04
CA PHE A 46 10.39 -6.08 9.28
C PHE A 46 11.84 -6.56 9.46
N PHE A 47 12.29 -6.72 10.70
CA PHE A 47 13.65 -7.19 10.97
C PHE A 47 13.86 -8.64 10.50
N LEU A 48 12.86 -9.52 10.69
CA LEU A 48 12.93 -10.89 10.23
C LEU A 48 13.14 -10.96 8.71
N ILE A 49 12.31 -10.25 7.93
CA ILE A 49 12.40 -10.19 6.46
C ILE A 49 13.74 -9.58 6.05
N TYR A 50 14.10 -8.44 6.63
CA TYR A 50 15.33 -7.75 6.30
C TYR A 50 16.57 -8.64 6.54
N TYR A 51 16.74 -9.21 7.73
CA TYR A 51 17.93 -10.00 8.05
C TYR A 51 17.94 -11.38 7.42
N SER A 52 16.80 -12.05 7.26
CA SER A 52 16.73 -13.35 6.56
C SER A 52 17.11 -13.21 5.09
N SER A 53 16.80 -12.08 4.46
CA SER A 53 17.17 -11.81 3.07
C SER A 53 18.68 -11.90 2.83
N PHE A 54 19.51 -11.46 3.77
CA PHE A 54 20.98 -11.52 3.62
C PHE A 54 21.58 -12.93 3.81
N ARG A 55 20.78 -13.87 4.30
CA ARG A 55 21.21 -15.28 4.51
C ARG A 55 20.91 -16.17 3.31
N ALA A 56 20.09 -15.73 2.38
CA ALA A 56 19.73 -16.50 1.20
C ALA A 56 20.93 -16.56 0.23
N SER A 57 21.05 -17.67 -0.50
CA SER A 57 22.08 -17.85 -1.53
C SER A 57 21.94 -16.88 -2.70
N LYS A 58 20.68 -16.55 -3.04
CA LYS A 58 20.31 -15.56 -4.06
C LYS A 58 19.34 -14.54 -3.43
N PRO A 59 19.85 -13.57 -2.66
CA PRO A 59 19.01 -12.74 -1.80
C PRO A 59 17.90 -12.00 -2.52
N ILE A 60 18.21 -11.27 -3.59
CA ILE A 60 17.23 -10.47 -4.36
C ILE A 60 16.20 -11.38 -5.03
N ASP A 61 16.64 -12.49 -5.65
CA ASP A 61 15.76 -13.48 -6.25
C ASP A 61 14.78 -14.07 -5.22
N SER A 62 15.28 -14.39 -4.03
CA SER A 62 14.45 -14.93 -2.95
C SER A 62 13.38 -13.94 -2.46
N ILE A 63 13.73 -12.66 -2.32
CA ILE A 63 12.75 -11.60 -1.97
C ILE A 63 11.67 -11.51 -3.05
N LEU A 64 12.08 -11.39 -4.32
CA LEU A 64 11.16 -11.21 -5.44
C LEU A 64 10.26 -12.44 -5.65
N LYS A 65 10.78 -13.64 -5.50
CA LYS A 65 10.00 -14.89 -5.53
C LYS A 65 9.05 -15.00 -4.33
N GLY A 66 9.45 -14.55 -3.16
CA GLY A 66 8.55 -14.46 -2.00
C GLY A 66 7.31 -13.60 -2.31
N TRP A 67 7.51 -12.44 -2.92
CA TRP A 67 6.41 -11.59 -3.36
C TRP A 67 5.59 -12.20 -4.50
N LEU A 68 6.23 -12.93 -5.42
CA LEU A 68 5.52 -13.69 -6.45
C LEU A 68 4.54 -14.69 -5.84
N PHE A 69 5.00 -15.54 -4.89
CA PHE A 69 4.14 -16.50 -4.21
C PHE A 69 3.04 -15.82 -3.40
N PHE A 70 3.36 -14.74 -2.71
CA PHE A 70 2.38 -13.95 -1.98
C PHE A 70 1.31 -13.38 -2.91
N THR A 71 1.70 -12.88 -4.09
CA THR A 71 0.76 -12.41 -5.11
C THR A 71 -0.16 -13.53 -5.60
N ILE A 72 0.40 -14.70 -5.93
CA ILE A 72 -0.39 -15.85 -6.38
C ILE A 72 -1.41 -16.25 -5.32
N ALA A 73 -1.00 -16.35 -4.05
CA ALA A 73 -1.90 -16.72 -2.97
C ALA A 73 -3.08 -15.75 -2.82
N ASN A 74 -2.80 -14.43 -2.85
CA ASN A 74 -3.85 -13.40 -2.79
C ASN A 74 -4.80 -13.46 -4.00
N LEU A 75 -4.25 -13.61 -5.22
CA LEU A 75 -5.06 -13.66 -6.44
C LEU A 75 -5.95 -14.90 -6.50
N VAL A 76 -5.45 -16.06 -6.09
CA VAL A 76 -6.25 -17.29 -6.06
C VAL A 76 -7.49 -17.12 -5.17
N VAL A 77 -7.31 -16.56 -3.97
CA VAL A 77 -8.43 -16.31 -3.05
C VAL A 77 -9.33 -15.20 -3.57
N ALA A 78 -8.76 -14.10 -4.09
CA ALA A 78 -9.53 -13.00 -4.65
C ALA A 78 -10.41 -13.44 -5.83
N ILE A 79 -9.87 -14.25 -6.73
CA ILE A 79 -10.62 -14.83 -7.86
C ILE A 79 -11.75 -15.73 -7.35
N TRP A 80 -11.46 -16.58 -6.36
CA TRP A 80 -12.47 -17.44 -5.75
C TRP A 80 -13.61 -16.60 -5.13
N GLU A 81 -13.30 -15.54 -4.38
CA GLU A 81 -14.30 -14.63 -3.80
C GLU A 81 -15.18 -13.96 -4.87
N VAL A 82 -14.56 -13.48 -5.96
CA VAL A 82 -15.29 -12.86 -7.08
C VAL A 82 -16.25 -13.84 -7.75
N PHE A 83 -15.82 -15.10 -7.98
CA PHE A 83 -16.67 -16.10 -8.66
C PHE A 83 -17.75 -16.69 -7.77
N THR A 84 -17.50 -16.81 -6.47
CA THR A 84 -18.46 -17.46 -5.56
C THR A 84 -19.35 -16.46 -4.83
N GLY A 85 -18.94 -15.19 -4.74
CA GLY A 85 -19.57 -14.19 -3.89
C GLY A 85 -19.40 -14.45 -2.38
N GLN A 86 -18.54 -15.42 -2.01
CA GLN A 86 -18.25 -15.75 -0.62
C GLN A 86 -16.94 -15.09 -0.20
N HIS A 87 -16.88 -14.55 1.01
CA HIS A 87 -15.66 -13.92 1.54
C HIS A 87 -15.01 -14.79 2.62
N THR A 88 -13.67 -14.87 2.59
CA THR A 88 -12.87 -15.66 3.53
C THR A 88 -12.81 -15.05 4.93
N ALA A 89 -12.93 -13.73 5.02
CA ALA A 89 -13.05 -13.03 6.28
C ALA A 89 -14.47 -12.45 6.40
N GLU A 90 -15.20 -12.84 7.44
CA GLU A 90 -16.38 -12.10 7.88
C GLU A 90 -15.91 -10.75 8.42
N GLY A 91 -15.69 -9.81 7.51
CA GLY A 91 -15.28 -8.46 7.87
C GLY A 91 -16.45 -7.69 8.45
N GLN A 92 -16.18 -6.64 9.22
CA GLN A 92 -17.18 -5.69 9.75
C GLN A 92 -18.01 -5.00 8.65
N PHE A 93 -17.58 -5.07 7.41
CA PHE A 93 -18.34 -4.71 6.23
C PHE A 93 -18.81 -5.99 5.56
N GLN A 94 -19.97 -6.47 5.99
CA GLN A 94 -20.67 -7.49 5.24
C GLN A 94 -20.80 -7.02 3.79
N ALA A 95 -20.50 -7.90 2.90
CA ALA A 95 -20.34 -7.78 1.47
C ALA A 95 -21.56 -7.28 0.66
N THR A 96 -22.50 -6.67 1.28
CA THR A 96 -23.67 -6.10 0.64
C THR A 96 -23.57 -4.58 0.54
N GLU A 97 -22.51 -4.06 -0.09
CA GLU A 97 -22.66 -2.75 -0.69
C GLU A 97 -23.60 -2.90 -1.88
N TYR A 98 -24.84 -2.52 -1.70
CA TYR A 98 -25.78 -2.36 -2.78
C TYR A 98 -25.28 -1.24 -3.70
N ALA A 99 -24.77 -1.61 -4.87
CA ALA A 99 -24.56 -0.64 -5.94
C ALA A 99 -25.92 -0.38 -6.59
N THR A 100 -26.41 0.84 -6.47
CA THR A 100 -27.52 1.29 -7.31
C THR A 100 -26.92 1.67 -8.66
N SER A 101 -27.33 1.02 -9.73
CA SER A 101 -26.95 1.42 -11.08
C SER A 101 -27.62 2.76 -11.45
N LEU A 102 -27.13 3.43 -12.50
CA LEU A 102 -27.68 4.72 -12.98
C LEU A 102 -29.18 4.64 -13.34
N ASP A 103 -29.69 3.45 -13.62
CA ASP A 103 -31.11 3.17 -13.88
C ASP A 103 -31.94 2.95 -12.62
N GLY A 104 -31.35 3.06 -11.43
CA GLY A 104 -32.00 2.85 -10.14
C GLY A 104 -32.15 1.38 -9.73
N THR A 105 -31.64 0.42 -10.50
CA THR A 105 -31.61 -0.98 -10.08
C THR A 105 -30.57 -1.20 -8.99
N VAL A 106 -30.97 -1.88 -7.91
CA VAL A 106 -30.08 -2.21 -6.79
C VAL A 106 -29.49 -3.58 -7.05
N GLY A 107 -28.17 -3.65 -7.29
CA GLY A 107 -27.43 -4.88 -7.47
C GLY A 107 -26.43 -5.13 -6.36
N LEU A 108 -26.13 -6.40 -6.07
CA LEU A 108 -25.02 -6.78 -5.22
C LEU A 108 -23.72 -6.50 -5.97
N ARG A 109 -22.87 -5.64 -5.38
CA ARG A 109 -21.54 -5.40 -5.93
C ARG A 109 -20.64 -6.58 -5.62
N THR A 110 -20.07 -7.20 -6.64
CA THR A 110 -19.01 -8.18 -6.47
C THR A 110 -17.69 -7.46 -6.16
N TYR A 111 -16.95 -7.93 -5.16
CA TYR A 111 -15.60 -7.47 -4.86
C TYR A 111 -14.77 -8.59 -4.20
N ALA A 112 -13.47 -8.39 -4.09
CA ALA A 112 -12.58 -9.26 -3.36
C ALA A 112 -11.95 -8.52 -2.17
N ALA A 113 -11.85 -9.17 -1.03
CA ALA A 113 -11.28 -8.63 0.20
C ALA A 113 -10.23 -9.56 0.82
N VAL A 114 -10.26 -10.85 0.51
CA VAL A 114 -9.38 -11.88 1.04
C VAL A 114 -9.41 -11.85 2.59
N THR A 115 -8.30 -12.10 3.26
CA THR A 115 -8.20 -12.02 4.72
C THR A 115 -8.10 -10.60 5.27
N TYR A 116 -8.13 -9.58 4.41
CA TYR A 116 -7.99 -8.17 4.85
C TYR A 116 -9.32 -7.56 5.32
N GLY A 117 -10.45 -8.23 5.08
CA GLY A 117 -11.78 -7.79 5.50
C GLY A 117 -12.28 -6.50 4.82
N ASN A 118 -11.48 -5.90 3.92
CA ASN A 118 -11.79 -4.67 3.20
C ASN A 118 -11.16 -4.70 1.81
N TYR A 119 -11.95 -4.41 0.77
CA TYR A 119 -11.48 -4.40 -0.61
C TYR A 119 -10.41 -3.32 -0.88
N ASN A 120 -10.44 -2.17 -0.19
CA ASN A 120 -9.38 -1.15 -0.32
C ASN A 120 -8.03 -1.67 0.21
N SER A 121 -8.03 -2.39 1.33
CA SER A 121 -6.81 -2.98 1.88
C SER A 121 -6.23 -4.05 0.95
N LEU A 122 -7.06 -4.91 0.36
CA LEU A 122 -6.61 -5.85 -0.66
C LEU A 122 -6.04 -5.12 -1.89
N SER A 123 -6.71 -4.09 -2.37
CA SER A 123 -6.25 -3.30 -3.52
C SER A 123 -4.86 -2.69 -3.25
N ILE A 124 -4.62 -2.13 -2.07
CA ILE A 124 -3.28 -1.65 -1.69
C ILE A 124 -2.25 -2.78 -1.74
N VAL A 125 -2.58 -3.95 -1.18
CA VAL A 125 -1.70 -5.13 -1.20
C VAL A 125 -1.38 -5.54 -2.64
N LEU A 126 -2.37 -5.60 -3.52
CA LEU A 126 -2.17 -5.97 -4.92
C LEU A 126 -1.31 -4.94 -5.67
N ILE A 127 -1.45 -3.65 -5.38
CA ILE A 127 -0.57 -2.61 -5.95
C ILE A 127 0.87 -2.74 -5.42
N LEU A 128 1.07 -3.03 -4.13
CA LEU A 128 2.41 -3.32 -3.59
C LEU A 128 3.01 -4.59 -4.21
N CYS A 129 2.20 -5.63 -4.42
CA CYS A 129 2.59 -6.82 -5.18
C CYS A 129 3.00 -6.43 -6.60
N LEU A 130 2.21 -5.63 -7.29
CA LEU A 130 2.52 -5.14 -8.64
C LEU A 130 3.89 -4.44 -8.70
N PHE A 131 4.20 -3.57 -7.72
CA PHE A 131 5.52 -2.94 -7.65
C PHE A 131 6.64 -3.97 -7.57
N MET A 132 6.49 -4.99 -6.74
CA MET A 132 7.49 -6.04 -6.61
C MET A 132 7.57 -6.94 -7.86
N LEU A 133 6.44 -7.20 -8.55
CA LEU A 133 6.44 -7.91 -9.83
C LEU A 133 7.12 -7.11 -10.94
N ILE A 134 6.97 -5.77 -10.97
CA ILE A 134 7.70 -4.88 -11.90
C ILE A 134 9.21 -4.99 -11.66
N LEU A 135 9.64 -4.98 -10.40
CA LEU A 135 11.06 -5.17 -10.05
C LEU A 135 11.56 -6.57 -10.47
N TYR A 136 10.72 -7.60 -10.30
CA TYR A 136 11.07 -8.95 -10.72
C TYR A 136 11.15 -9.07 -12.25
N TRP A 137 10.27 -8.42 -12.98
CA TRP A 137 10.33 -8.35 -14.45
C TRP A 137 11.67 -7.83 -14.95
N VAL A 138 12.19 -6.82 -14.29
CA VAL A 138 13.49 -6.21 -14.65
C VAL A 138 14.66 -7.09 -14.23
N TYR A 139 14.53 -7.79 -13.11
CA TYR A 139 15.56 -8.63 -12.55
C TYR A 139 15.73 -9.95 -13.32
N THR A 140 14.62 -10.59 -13.74
CA THR A 140 14.67 -11.89 -14.40
C THR A 140 14.87 -11.77 -15.93
N ASN A 141 15.68 -12.70 -16.48
CA ASN A 141 15.81 -12.88 -17.93
C ASN A 141 15.06 -14.12 -18.44
N VAL A 142 14.42 -14.88 -17.55
CA VAL A 142 13.74 -16.15 -17.89
C VAL A 142 12.37 -15.84 -18.52
N ILE A 143 12.17 -16.22 -19.76
CA ILE A 143 10.93 -15.94 -20.51
C ILE A 143 9.68 -16.51 -19.85
N ARG A 144 9.77 -17.73 -19.26
CA ARG A 144 8.64 -18.35 -18.56
C ARG A 144 8.21 -17.55 -17.33
N GLU A 145 9.16 -17.01 -16.57
CA GLU A 145 8.87 -16.12 -15.45
C GLU A 145 8.20 -14.84 -15.93
N LYS A 146 8.69 -14.22 -17.01
CA LYS A 146 8.06 -13.02 -17.59
C LYS A 146 6.63 -13.26 -18.07
N LEU A 147 6.34 -14.40 -18.68
CA LEU A 147 4.97 -14.75 -19.07
C LEU A 147 4.06 -14.90 -17.83
N LEU A 148 4.55 -15.57 -16.78
CA LEU A 148 3.81 -15.67 -15.52
C LEU A 148 3.57 -14.28 -14.90
N LEU A 149 4.60 -13.42 -14.85
CA LEU A 149 4.47 -12.05 -14.33
C LEU A 149 3.44 -11.23 -15.11
N LEU A 150 3.42 -11.36 -16.44
CA LEU A 150 2.41 -10.72 -17.29
C LEU A 150 1.00 -11.22 -16.98
N LEU A 151 0.82 -12.54 -16.83
CA LEU A 151 -0.46 -13.13 -16.46
C LEU A 151 -0.96 -12.59 -15.12
N LEU A 152 -0.09 -12.55 -14.09
CA LEU A 152 -0.44 -12.01 -12.78
C LEU A 152 -0.77 -10.51 -12.84
N LEU A 153 -0.05 -9.73 -13.65
CA LEU A 153 -0.36 -8.33 -13.89
C LEU A 153 -1.78 -8.16 -14.45
N LEU A 154 -2.18 -8.98 -15.44
CA LEU A 154 -3.52 -8.93 -16.00
C LEU A 154 -4.59 -9.25 -14.96
N PHE A 155 -4.37 -10.25 -14.09
CA PHE A 155 -5.29 -10.55 -12.99
C PHE A 155 -5.35 -9.41 -11.96
N ILE A 156 -4.22 -8.80 -11.59
CA ILE A 156 -4.22 -7.64 -10.70
C ILE A 156 -5.07 -6.51 -11.30
N VAL A 157 -4.85 -6.18 -12.58
CA VAL A 157 -5.65 -5.16 -13.28
C VAL A 157 -7.13 -5.49 -13.20
N ALA A 158 -7.54 -6.73 -13.51
CA ALA A 158 -8.94 -7.15 -13.45
C ALA A 158 -9.54 -6.99 -12.03
N ILE A 159 -8.85 -7.47 -11.00
CA ILE A 159 -9.34 -7.34 -9.60
C ILE A 159 -9.41 -5.89 -9.15
N GLU A 160 -8.46 -5.04 -9.54
CA GLU A 160 -8.50 -3.60 -9.21
C GLU A 160 -9.72 -2.90 -9.83
N PHE A 161 -10.08 -3.24 -11.05
CA PHE A 161 -11.31 -2.71 -11.67
C PHE A 161 -12.56 -3.25 -10.98
N ILE A 162 -12.60 -4.54 -10.61
CA ILE A 162 -13.73 -5.12 -9.86
C ILE A 162 -13.86 -4.44 -8.48
N ASN A 163 -12.75 -4.25 -7.78
CA ASN A 163 -12.74 -3.59 -6.47
C ASN A 163 -13.08 -2.09 -6.55
N THR A 164 -12.86 -1.45 -7.71
CA THR A 164 -13.13 -0.02 -7.96
C THR A 164 -12.58 0.93 -6.89
N SER A 165 -11.42 0.57 -6.28
CA SER A 165 -10.72 1.44 -5.35
C SER A 165 -10.03 2.58 -6.11
N ARG A 166 -10.64 3.79 -6.11
CA ARG A 166 -10.21 4.93 -6.95
C ARG A 166 -8.74 5.29 -6.77
N GLY A 167 -8.27 5.36 -5.52
CA GLY A 167 -6.87 5.67 -5.26
C GLY A 167 -5.94 4.56 -5.76
N CYS A 168 -6.32 3.29 -5.61
CA CYS A 168 -5.54 2.17 -6.12
C CYS A 168 -5.58 2.10 -7.66
N LEU A 169 -6.70 2.45 -8.30
CA LEU A 169 -6.74 2.59 -9.77
C LEU A 169 -5.78 3.67 -10.27
N ILE A 170 -5.71 4.83 -9.60
CA ILE A 170 -4.72 5.86 -9.95
C ILE A 170 -3.29 5.32 -9.77
N ALA A 171 -3.00 4.64 -8.66
CA ALA A 171 -1.70 4.03 -8.42
C ALA A 171 -1.37 2.93 -9.46
N LEU A 172 -2.37 2.14 -9.87
CA LEU A 172 -2.26 1.16 -10.96
C LEU A 172 -1.84 1.83 -12.27
N PHE A 173 -2.54 2.88 -12.69
CA PHE A 173 -2.20 3.59 -13.95
C PHE A 173 -0.80 4.21 -13.88
N LEU A 174 -0.43 4.82 -12.78
CA LEU A 174 0.92 5.35 -12.59
C LEU A 174 1.99 4.26 -12.57
N SER A 175 1.66 3.03 -12.16
CA SER A 175 2.58 1.88 -12.15
C SER A 175 3.00 1.44 -13.53
N PHE A 176 2.26 1.79 -14.58
CA PHE A 176 2.69 1.54 -15.95
C PHE A 176 3.94 2.36 -16.32
N ILE A 177 4.17 3.53 -15.69
CA ILE A 177 5.39 4.33 -15.94
C ILE A 177 6.65 3.53 -15.57
N PRO A 178 6.87 3.10 -14.30
CA PRO A 178 8.03 2.28 -13.95
C PRO A 178 8.05 0.94 -14.69
N PHE A 179 6.89 0.35 -15.01
CA PHE A 179 6.84 -0.87 -15.79
C PHE A 179 7.44 -0.70 -17.19
N PHE A 180 7.03 0.33 -17.94
CA PHE A 180 7.57 0.60 -19.26
C PHE A 180 9.03 1.07 -19.23
N MET A 181 9.44 1.82 -18.20
CA MET A 181 10.85 2.14 -17.95
C MET A 181 11.68 0.88 -17.68
N GLY A 182 11.08 -0.10 -16.98
CA GLY A 182 11.67 -1.39 -16.66
C GLY A 182 11.76 -2.38 -17.83
N MET A 183 11.10 -2.16 -18.95
CA MET A 183 11.15 -3.07 -20.09
C MET A 183 12.40 -2.84 -20.95
N ASN A 184 13.21 -3.90 -21.10
CA ASN A 184 14.37 -3.95 -21.99
C ASN A 184 13.99 -4.53 -23.37
N SER A 185 12.75 -4.30 -23.80
CA SER A 185 12.20 -4.87 -25.01
C SER A 185 12.31 -3.90 -26.20
N ASN A 186 12.28 -4.45 -27.42
CA ASN A 186 12.16 -3.67 -28.64
C ASN A 186 10.91 -2.77 -28.58
N LYS A 187 10.93 -1.64 -29.27
CA LYS A 187 9.79 -0.73 -29.35
C LYS A 187 8.49 -1.45 -29.71
N ARG A 188 8.56 -2.42 -30.63
CA ARG A 188 7.43 -3.24 -31.06
C ARG A 188 6.74 -3.97 -29.90
N ASP A 189 7.53 -4.63 -29.03
CA ASP A 189 6.98 -5.41 -27.92
C ASP A 189 6.30 -4.50 -26.88
N LYS A 190 6.86 -3.31 -26.66
CA LYS A 190 6.21 -2.27 -25.84
C LYS A 190 4.87 -1.83 -26.43
N TYR A 191 4.79 -1.58 -27.73
CA TYR A 191 3.54 -1.19 -28.38
C TYR A 191 2.49 -2.30 -28.35
N ILE A 192 2.89 -3.57 -28.56
CA ILE A 192 1.98 -4.71 -28.44
C ILE A 192 1.41 -4.79 -27.02
N LEU A 193 2.25 -4.66 -26.00
CA LEU A 193 1.80 -4.70 -24.63
C LEU A 193 0.89 -3.52 -24.28
N ILE A 194 1.25 -2.29 -24.68
CA ILE A 194 0.38 -1.12 -24.54
C ILE A 194 -0.98 -1.37 -25.19
N PHE A 195 -0.99 -1.91 -26.40
CA PHE A 195 -2.22 -2.22 -27.11
C PHE A 195 -3.09 -3.25 -26.37
N VAL A 196 -2.49 -4.36 -25.90
CA VAL A 196 -3.21 -5.38 -25.12
C VAL A 196 -3.77 -4.82 -23.83
N LEU A 197 -2.97 -4.06 -23.07
CA LEU A 197 -3.43 -3.41 -21.83
C LEU A 197 -4.52 -2.37 -22.10
N SER A 198 -4.41 -1.61 -23.19
CA SER A 198 -5.44 -0.63 -23.58
C SER A 198 -6.76 -1.32 -23.90
N ILE A 199 -6.73 -2.43 -24.66
CA ILE A 199 -7.95 -3.21 -24.93
C ILE A 199 -8.57 -3.72 -23.63
N LEU A 200 -7.77 -4.28 -22.73
CA LEU A 200 -8.25 -4.75 -21.43
C LEU A 200 -8.85 -3.61 -20.61
N CYS A 201 -8.16 -2.46 -20.53
CA CYS A 201 -8.68 -1.29 -19.83
C CYS A 201 -9.98 -0.76 -20.44
N VAL A 202 -10.09 -0.72 -21.79
CA VAL A 202 -11.32 -0.30 -22.46
C VAL A 202 -12.46 -1.28 -22.19
N TYR A 203 -12.19 -2.60 -22.24
CA TYR A 203 -13.17 -3.62 -21.92
C TYR A 203 -13.66 -3.51 -20.46
N LEU A 204 -12.71 -3.41 -19.53
CA LEU A 204 -13.05 -3.28 -18.09
C LEU A 204 -13.76 -1.94 -17.79
N TRP A 205 -13.38 -0.87 -18.49
CA TRP A 205 -14.09 0.41 -18.38
C TRP A 205 -15.53 0.26 -18.90
N TYR A 206 -15.74 -0.39 -20.03
CA TYR A 206 -17.08 -0.62 -20.58
C TYR A 206 -17.95 -1.43 -19.59
N GLU A 207 -17.41 -2.47 -18.99
CA GLU A 207 -18.12 -3.33 -18.04
C GLU A 207 -18.40 -2.65 -16.70
N TYR A 208 -17.48 -1.82 -16.21
CA TYR A 208 -17.56 -1.22 -14.86
C TYR A 208 -17.77 0.29 -14.86
N SER A 209 -17.92 0.94 -16.02
CA SER A 209 -18.07 2.41 -16.11
C SER A 209 -19.22 2.94 -15.29
N ASP A 210 -20.39 2.28 -15.35
CA ASP A 210 -21.58 2.72 -14.63
C ASP A 210 -21.36 2.69 -13.11
N THR A 211 -20.69 1.66 -12.61
CA THR A 211 -20.33 1.57 -11.19
C THR A 211 -19.33 2.65 -10.80
N ILE A 212 -18.33 2.90 -11.65
CA ILE A 212 -17.30 3.93 -11.40
C ILE A 212 -17.92 5.32 -11.46
N LEU A 213 -18.73 5.61 -12.49
CA LEU A 213 -19.40 6.90 -12.66
C LEU A 213 -20.41 7.15 -11.52
N PHE A 214 -21.21 6.16 -11.16
CA PHE A 214 -22.10 6.24 -10.01
C PHE A 214 -21.35 6.58 -8.71
N LEU A 215 -20.20 5.94 -8.44
CA LEU A 215 -19.37 6.23 -7.28
C LEU A 215 -18.76 7.65 -7.32
N ILE A 216 -18.54 8.21 -8.52
CA ILE A 216 -18.08 9.57 -8.70
C ILE A 216 -19.25 10.55 -8.50
N GLU A 217 -20.38 10.32 -9.16
CA GLU A 217 -21.56 11.19 -9.12
C GLU A 217 -22.19 11.29 -7.74
N ARG A 218 -22.33 10.14 -7.04
CA ARG A 218 -22.84 10.12 -5.66
C ARG A 218 -22.07 11.04 -4.72
N LYS A 219 -20.80 11.35 -5.04
CA LYS A 219 -19.95 12.23 -4.23
C LYS A 219 -19.89 13.69 -4.74
N THR A 220 -20.33 13.93 -5.96
CA THR A 220 -20.33 15.28 -6.57
C THR A 220 -21.69 15.94 -6.51
N ASP A 221 -22.76 15.24 -6.13
CA ASP A 221 -24.10 15.82 -6.07
C ASP A 221 -24.27 16.74 -4.85
N ALA A 222 -23.65 17.92 -5.00
CA ALA A 222 -23.69 19.00 -4.02
C ALA A 222 -25.11 19.58 -3.81
N ARG A 223 -26.13 19.14 -4.58
CA ARG A 223 -27.49 19.65 -4.49
C ARG A 223 -28.25 19.10 -3.28
N THR A 224 -27.83 17.97 -2.75
CA THR A 224 -28.50 17.33 -1.62
C THR A 224 -27.89 17.65 -0.26
N GLY A 225 -26.81 18.46 -0.17
CA GLY A 225 -26.13 18.81 1.09
C GLY A 225 -25.39 17.63 1.77
N ALA A 226 -25.52 16.42 1.24
CA ALA A 226 -24.97 15.19 1.82
C ALA A 226 -23.67 14.69 1.14
N ALA A 227 -23.13 15.43 0.20
CA ALA A 227 -22.17 14.91 -0.77
C ALA A 227 -20.75 15.50 -0.70
N GLN A 228 -20.27 15.89 0.47
CA GLN A 228 -18.84 16.04 0.65
C GLN A 228 -18.24 14.64 0.80
N ASP A 229 -17.14 14.36 0.09
CA ASP A 229 -16.39 13.13 0.34
C ASP A 229 -16.04 13.09 1.84
N PRO A 230 -16.50 12.09 2.61
CA PRO A 230 -16.31 12.04 4.05
C PRO A 230 -14.83 12.17 4.44
N ARG A 231 -13.91 11.86 3.52
CA ARG A 231 -12.46 11.99 3.73
C ARG A 231 -12.02 13.43 4.02
N TRP A 232 -12.62 14.44 3.37
CA TRP A 232 -12.28 15.83 3.66
C TRP A 232 -12.64 16.23 5.08
N ILE A 233 -13.81 15.75 5.57
CA ILE A 233 -14.25 15.97 6.95
C ILE A 233 -13.29 15.26 7.91
N LEU A 234 -12.91 14.01 7.59
CA LEU A 234 -11.97 13.23 8.38
C LEU A 234 -10.58 13.87 8.44
N TRP A 235 -10.08 14.37 7.30
CA TRP A 235 -8.78 15.01 7.26
C TRP A 235 -8.78 16.35 8.01
N ALA A 236 -9.82 17.17 7.82
CA ALA A 236 -9.97 18.42 8.57
C ALA A 236 -10.09 18.16 10.08
N GLY A 237 -10.90 17.17 10.48
CA GLY A 237 -11.03 16.72 11.85
C GLY A 237 -9.71 16.21 12.43
N GLY A 238 -9.00 15.35 11.70
CA GLY A 238 -7.71 14.84 12.13
C GLY A 238 -6.65 15.92 12.28
N LEU A 239 -6.61 16.92 11.39
CA LEU A 239 -5.70 18.06 11.53
C LEU A 239 -6.04 18.90 12.76
N LYS A 240 -7.34 19.13 13.04
CA LYS A 240 -7.78 19.84 14.24
C LYS A 240 -7.41 19.07 15.52
N ILE A 241 -7.63 17.76 15.56
CA ILE A 241 -7.21 16.91 16.68
C ILE A 241 -5.68 16.98 16.86
N ALA A 242 -4.93 16.97 15.75
CA ALA A 242 -3.48 17.06 15.79
C ALA A 242 -2.96 18.39 16.38
N GLU A 243 -3.72 19.47 16.40
CA GLU A 243 -3.34 20.73 17.07
C GLU A 243 -3.16 20.52 18.59
N ASP A 244 -4.03 19.73 19.22
CA ASP A 244 -3.96 19.41 20.65
C ASP A 244 -2.78 18.49 20.98
N TRP A 245 -2.37 17.65 20.02
CA TRP A 245 -1.35 16.62 20.19
C TRP A 245 -0.06 16.88 19.37
N LEU A 246 0.14 18.10 18.91
CA LEU A 246 1.12 18.46 17.87
C LEU A 246 2.54 17.96 18.17
N TYR A 247 3.00 18.06 19.42
CA TYR A 247 4.39 17.79 19.78
C TYR A 247 4.65 16.33 20.14
N ILE A 248 3.74 15.72 20.87
CA ILE A 248 3.94 14.38 21.45
C ILE A 248 3.06 13.31 20.82
N GLY A 249 1.95 13.69 20.15
CA GLY A 249 0.96 12.74 19.67
C GLY A 249 0.13 12.14 20.81
N SER A 250 -1.05 11.62 20.45
CA SER A 250 -2.02 11.02 21.38
C SER A 250 -1.71 9.57 21.77
N GLY A 251 -0.72 8.95 21.12
CA GLY A 251 -0.31 7.55 21.34
C GLY A 251 -0.83 6.59 20.26
N PRO A 252 -0.20 5.39 20.14
CA PRO A 252 -0.60 4.39 19.15
C PRO A 252 -2.05 3.94 19.30
N GLY A 253 -2.81 3.94 18.20
CA GLY A 253 -4.20 3.50 18.16
C GLY A 253 -5.21 4.47 18.77
N SER A 254 -4.77 5.61 19.29
CA SER A 254 -5.64 6.61 19.91
C SER A 254 -6.52 7.37 18.92
N GLN A 255 -6.21 7.32 17.63
CA GLN A 255 -6.96 8.06 16.61
C GLN A 255 -8.47 7.79 16.68
N ILE A 256 -8.89 6.53 16.87
CA ILE A 256 -10.29 6.15 16.97
C ILE A 256 -10.97 6.93 18.10
N TYR A 257 -10.40 6.88 19.30
CA TYR A 257 -10.92 7.55 20.49
C TYR A 257 -10.99 9.07 20.32
N GLU A 258 -9.94 9.67 19.74
CA GLU A 258 -9.89 11.13 19.56
C GLU A 258 -10.92 11.60 18.51
N TYR A 259 -11.21 10.80 17.48
CA TYR A 259 -12.27 11.08 16.52
C TYR A 259 -13.66 10.95 17.15
N GLU A 260 -13.91 9.91 17.93
CA GLU A 260 -15.16 9.74 18.69
C GLU A 260 -15.39 10.90 19.68
N LYS A 261 -14.36 11.33 20.40
CA LYS A 261 -14.40 12.49 21.30
C LYS A 261 -14.72 13.80 20.58
N ALA A 262 -14.33 13.92 19.32
CA ALA A 262 -14.62 15.08 18.47
C ALA A 262 -15.96 14.96 17.72
N ASP A 263 -16.84 14.01 18.07
CA ASP A 263 -18.11 13.71 17.42
C ASP A 263 -17.99 13.38 15.91
N ILE A 264 -16.84 12.83 15.51
CA ILE A 264 -16.62 12.39 14.14
C ILE A 264 -16.95 10.90 14.06
N TRP A 265 -18.07 10.56 13.41
CA TRP A 265 -18.63 9.21 13.36
C TRP A 265 -17.79 8.17 12.57
N ILE A 266 -16.83 8.60 11.74
CA ILE A 266 -15.86 7.73 11.07
C ILE A 266 -14.55 7.81 11.84
N THR A 267 -14.08 6.68 12.34
CA THR A 267 -13.00 6.59 13.32
C THR A 267 -11.59 6.58 12.73
N TYR A 268 -11.45 6.68 11.40
CA TYR A 268 -10.14 6.63 10.72
C TYR A 268 -9.99 7.71 9.67
N ALA A 269 -8.82 8.35 9.63
CA ALA A 269 -8.51 9.37 8.63
C ALA A 269 -8.37 8.82 7.21
N HIS A 270 -8.15 7.52 7.05
CA HIS A 270 -7.77 6.92 5.77
C HIS A 270 -6.60 7.67 5.11
N ASN A 271 -5.63 8.09 5.93
CA ASN A 271 -4.46 8.84 5.51
C ASN A 271 -3.32 8.59 6.51
N LEU A 272 -2.26 7.93 6.04
CA LEU A 272 -1.08 7.59 6.85
C LEU A 272 -0.48 8.81 7.56
N TRP A 273 -0.41 9.95 6.86
CA TRP A 273 0.28 11.14 7.37
C TRP A 273 -0.51 11.81 8.49
N ILE A 274 -1.83 11.89 8.34
CA ILE A 274 -2.71 12.42 9.37
C ILE A 274 -2.73 11.48 10.58
N GLN A 275 -2.80 10.18 10.36
CA GLN A 275 -2.71 9.21 11.43
C GLN A 275 -1.38 9.33 12.18
N ALA A 276 -0.25 9.38 11.47
CA ALA A 276 1.05 9.56 12.10
C ALA A 276 1.14 10.88 12.89
N LEU A 277 0.54 11.95 12.37
CA LEU A 277 0.53 13.26 13.02
C LEU A 277 -0.29 13.24 14.32
N VAL A 278 -1.47 12.63 14.30
CA VAL A 278 -2.34 12.52 15.48
C VAL A 278 -1.70 11.65 16.55
N GLU A 279 -1.21 10.45 16.16
CA GLU A 279 -0.76 9.45 17.13
C GLU A 279 0.69 9.64 17.61
N TYR A 280 1.59 10.19 16.78
CA TYR A 280 3.01 10.36 17.08
C TYR A 280 3.51 11.81 17.05
N GLY A 281 2.67 12.73 16.67
CA GLY A 281 3.02 14.15 16.60
C GLY A 281 3.89 14.54 15.40
N LEU A 282 4.21 15.83 15.34
CA LEU A 282 4.86 16.47 14.20
C LEU A 282 6.30 15.98 13.96
N VAL A 283 7.08 15.82 15.04
CA VAL A 283 8.49 15.44 14.94
C VAL A 283 8.65 14.06 14.30
N PHE A 284 7.84 13.09 14.75
CA PHE A 284 7.85 11.75 14.18
C PHE A 284 7.38 11.76 12.72
N THR A 285 6.31 12.47 12.42
CA THR A 285 5.74 12.56 11.07
C THR A 285 6.74 13.16 10.09
N ILE A 286 7.43 14.25 10.46
CA ILE A 286 8.51 14.84 9.64
C ILE A 286 9.66 13.84 9.46
N ALA A 287 10.07 13.13 10.52
CA ALA A 287 11.14 12.14 10.44
C ALA A 287 10.77 10.98 9.48
N LEU A 288 9.50 10.52 9.51
CA LEU A 288 9.00 9.50 8.61
C LEU A 288 9.01 9.98 7.14
N ILE A 289 8.46 11.19 6.88
CA ILE A 289 8.48 11.80 5.54
C ILE A 289 9.92 11.92 5.04
N TYR A 290 10.82 12.46 5.86
CA TYR A 290 12.22 12.62 5.51
C TYR A 290 12.90 11.28 5.22
N GLY A 291 12.64 10.26 6.03
CA GLY A 291 13.20 8.91 5.85
C GLY A 291 12.80 8.29 4.52
N VAL A 292 11.51 8.33 4.19
CA VAL A 292 10.98 7.79 2.92
C VAL A 292 11.47 8.61 1.74
N ALA A 293 11.39 9.94 1.79
CA ALA A 293 11.85 10.82 0.72
C ALA A 293 13.34 10.64 0.44
N ARG A 294 14.17 10.55 1.50
CA ARG A 294 15.60 10.28 1.36
C ARG A 294 15.90 8.93 0.70
N LEU A 295 15.17 7.88 1.06
CA LEU A 295 15.31 6.57 0.42
C LEU A 295 14.90 6.65 -1.05
N ALA A 296 13.77 7.26 -1.34
CA ALA A 296 13.24 7.43 -2.69
C ALA A 296 14.21 8.19 -3.60
N ILE A 297 14.75 9.34 -3.14
CA ILE A 297 15.70 10.14 -3.89
C ILE A 297 17.02 9.38 -4.10
N LYS A 298 17.53 8.70 -3.08
CA LYS A 298 18.75 7.90 -3.23
C LYS A 298 18.59 6.77 -4.23
N CYS A 299 17.46 6.08 -4.22
CA CYS A 299 17.16 5.05 -5.20
C CYS A 299 16.99 5.65 -6.60
N TYR A 300 16.28 6.77 -6.73
CA TYR A 300 16.03 7.43 -8.00
C TYR A 300 17.32 7.91 -8.69
N LEU A 301 18.27 8.41 -7.93
CA LEU A 301 19.56 8.91 -8.45
C LEU A 301 20.60 7.80 -8.64
N ASP A 302 20.29 6.55 -8.30
CA ASP A 302 21.23 5.43 -8.45
C ASP A 302 21.32 5.01 -9.92
N SER A 303 22.54 4.67 -10.37
CA SER A 303 22.78 4.17 -11.72
C SER A 303 22.26 2.74 -11.94
N ASN A 304 22.04 1.99 -10.87
CA ASN A 304 21.45 0.66 -10.93
C ASN A 304 19.97 0.78 -11.30
N ARG A 305 19.57 0.17 -12.43
CA ARG A 305 18.23 0.23 -12.96
C ARG A 305 17.16 -0.25 -11.98
N LEU A 306 17.44 -1.31 -11.21
CA LEU A 306 16.49 -1.84 -10.22
C LEU A 306 16.24 -0.81 -9.11
N LEU A 307 17.30 -0.18 -8.61
CA LEU A 307 17.20 0.87 -7.60
C LEU A 307 16.50 2.12 -8.16
N HIS A 308 16.86 2.54 -9.37
CA HIS A 308 16.18 3.66 -10.02
C HIS A 308 14.65 3.47 -10.10
N LEU A 309 14.20 2.26 -10.48
CA LEU A 309 12.77 1.94 -10.52
C LEU A 309 12.13 1.95 -9.13
N ILE A 310 12.82 1.48 -8.10
CA ILE A 310 12.36 1.62 -6.70
C ILE A 310 12.13 3.11 -6.39
N GLY A 311 13.08 3.97 -6.76
CA GLY A 311 12.94 5.42 -6.58
C GLY A 311 11.71 5.98 -7.28
N VAL A 312 11.48 5.62 -8.55
CA VAL A 312 10.29 6.03 -9.30
C VAL A 312 8.99 5.57 -8.63
N ILE A 313 8.93 4.30 -8.19
CA ILE A 313 7.75 3.74 -7.49
C ILE A 313 7.48 4.52 -6.20
N LEU A 314 8.51 4.78 -5.40
CA LEU A 314 8.37 5.49 -4.12
C LEU A 314 8.01 6.98 -4.28
N ILE A 315 8.36 7.60 -5.40
CA ILE A 315 8.04 9.01 -5.66
C ILE A 315 6.66 9.17 -6.28
N LEU A 316 6.30 8.34 -7.26
CA LEU A 316 5.08 8.53 -8.06
C LEU A 316 3.89 7.71 -7.58
N CYS A 317 4.12 6.46 -7.18
CA CYS A 317 3.02 5.51 -6.99
C CYS A 317 2.67 5.31 -5.52
N TRP A 318 3.67 5.08 -4.66
CA TRP A 318 3.45 4.78 -3.25
C TRP A 318 2.74 5.90 -2.46
N PRO A 319 3.01 7.22 -2.68
CA PRO A 319 2.32 8.28 -1.94
C PRO A 319 0.80 8.25 -2.11
N ILE A 320 0.30 7.75 -3.25
CA ILE A 320 -1.15 7.62 -3.50
C ILE A 320 -1.76 6.57 -2.57
N LEU A 321 -1.05 5.48 -2.32
CA LEU A 321 -1.53 4.43 -1.41
C LEU A 321 -1.65 4.93 0.03
N THR A 322 -0.85 5.92 0.43
CA THR A 322 -0.87 6.48 1.78
C THR A 322 -2.10 7.32 2.10
N ILE A 323 -2.90 7.66 1.09
CA ILE A 323 -4.16 8.41 1.24
C ILE A 323 -5.41 7.54 0.97
N VAL A 324 -5.23 6.23 0.80
CA VAL A 324 -6.34 5.29 0.56
C VAL A 324 -6.79 4.62 1.84
N ASP A 325 -5.85 4.24 2.71
CA ASP A 325 -6.11 3.49 3.95
C ASP A 325 -5.10 3.89 5.05
N GLU A 326 -5.35 3.42 6.28
CA GLU A 326 -4.41 3.58 7.41
C GLU A 326 -3.12 2.81 7.14
N GLY A 327 -2.01 3.52 7.13
CA GLY A 327 -0.77 2.94 6.63
C GLY A 327 0.04 2.16 7.64
N TYR A 328 0.37 2.75 8.79
CA TYR A 328 1.42 2.17 9.63
C TYR A 328 0.98 0.96 10.47
N LEU A 329 -0.31 0.80 10.74
CA LEU A 329 -0.86 -0.36 11.43
C LEU A 329 -1.23 -1.51 10.47
N LYS A 330 -0.68 -1.51 9.26
CA LYS A 330 -0.89 -2.58 8.26
C LYS A 330 0.45 -3.28 7.96
N SER A 331 0.49 -4.59 8.18
CA SER A 331 1.69 -5.43 8.03
C SER A 331 2.33 -5.36 6.65
N PHE A 332 1.54 -5.16 5.61
CA PHE A 332 2.02 -5.17 4.23
C PHE A 332 2.96 -3.98 3.90
N HIS A 333 2.77 -2.81 4.49
CA HIS A 333 3.72 -1.69 4.32
C HIS A 333 5.08 -2.00 4.97
N TRP A 334 5.09 -2.60 6.16
CA TRP A 334 6.33 -3.01 6.83
C TRP A 334 7.10 -4.07 6.03
N THR A 335 6.37 -5.07 5.50
CA THR A 335 6.93 -6.11 4.63
C THR A 335 7.51 -5.52 3.35
N PHE A 336 6.80 -4.59 2.72
CA PHE A 336 7.25 -3.90 1.52
C PHE A 336 8.54 -3.11 1.78
N PHE A 337 8.57 -2.24 2.79
CA PHE A 337 9.76 -1.44 3.10
C PHE A 337 10.93 -2.29 3.56
N ALA A 338 10.72 -3.39 4.29
CA ALA A 338 11.78 -4.34 4.62
C ALA A 338 12.43 -4.92 3.36
N SER A 339 11.60 -5.32 2.39
CA SER A 339 12.05 -5.88 1.10
C SER A 339 12.81 -4.84 0.27
N ILE A 340 12.29 -3.63 0.15
CA ILE A 340 12.93 -2.53 -0.59
C ILE A 340 14.29 -2.16 0.03
N LEU A 341 14.36 -2.04 1.35
CA LEU A 341 15.62 -1.74 2.05
C LEU A 341 16.64 -2.87 1.95
N ALA A 342 16.19 -4.13 1.98
CA ALA A 342 17.08 -5.25 1.77
C ALA A 342 17.66 -5.23 0.34
N ILE A 343 16.83 -5.02 -0.68
CA ILE A 343 17.27 -4.90 -2.09
C ILE A 343 18.25 -3.73 -2.24
N TYR A 344 17.94 -2.57 -1.66
CA TYR A 344 18.82 -1.40 -1.70
C TYR A 344 20.20 -1.71 -1.11
N HIS A 345 20.27 -2.26 0.10
CA HIS A 345 21.55 -2.55 0.75
C HIS A 345 22.33 -3.69 0.08
N LEU A 346 21.65 -4.70 -0.46
CA LEU A 346 22.29 -5.79 -1.21
C LEU A 346 22.98 -5.26 -2.48
N ASN A 347 22.33 -4.38 -3.24
CA ASN A 347 22.94 -3.76 -4.42
C ASN A 347 24.14 -2.89 -4.05
N GLN A 348 24.07 -2.10 -2.98
CA GLN A 348 25.18 -1.30 -2.51
C GLN A 348 26.39 -2.18 -2.10
N THR A 349 26.16 -3.38 -1.55
CA THR A 349 27.22 -4.30 -1.14
C THR A 349 27.93 -4.92 -2.34
N ASN A 350 27.19 -5.31 -3.36
CA ASN A 350 27.75 -5.90 -4.58
C ASN A 350 28.60 -4.90 -5.37
N GLN A 351 28.22 -3.63 -5.42
CA GLN A 351 29.01 -2.57 -6.06
C GLN A 351 30.40 -2.41 -5.38
N PHE A 352 30.49 -2.52 -4.04
CA PHE A 352 31.76 -2.45 -3.31
C PHE A 352 32.67 -3.68 -3.51
N GLN A 353 32.11 -4.84 -3.85
CA GLN A 353 32.91 -6.05 -4.14
C GLN A 353 33.51 -6.05 -5.55
N ILE A 354 32.84 -5.41 -6.52
CA ILE A 354 33.30 -5.29 -7.91
C ILE A 354 34.36 -4.18 -8.05
N SER A 355 34.36 -3.19 -7.17
CA SER A 355 35.34 -2.08 -7.19
C SER A 355 36.64 -2.35 -6.43
N ARG A 356 36.84 -3.54 -5.89
CA ARG A 356 38.06 -4.05 -5.28
C ARG A 356 38.67 -5.17 -6.13
#